data_a1e7dd16ec9ff5112f1659a0f41f236e
#
_entry.id   a1e7dd16ec9ff5112f1659a0f41f236e
#
_cell.length_a   1.000
_cell.length_b   1.000
_cell.length_c   1.000
_cell.angle_alpha   90.00
_cell.angle_beta   90.00
_cell.angle_gamma   90.00
#
_symmetry.space_group_name_H-M   'P 1'
#
loop_
_entity.id
_entity.type
_entity.pdbx_description
1 polymer ?
#
loop_
_entity_poly.entity_id
_entity_poly.type
_entity_poly.pdbx_seq_one_letter_code
_entity_poly.pdbx_strand_id
1 'polypeptide(L)'
;MLSKKTRSTVALLGSSLMLTIGRGATLPFMAIYLAKRFAMSVDEIGVALTSAMTAGVFFSLAFSVFADRFDKKRYMLIAIAVFVAGFVAIPLAHNALLVILFFAIINCAYSVFSTVLKSYFADTLGVAAKARIFSLNYTFLNIGWTVGPPVGTLLMVYGLNMPFWLSAVTSGMTFMVISVFVQRVAPAHEQADSPAGPPALPLPRGAQRLLWFTASAFLGSLVAGSFAICISQYVLTFSDSALAQQIVAVVLPVNAVLVVSLQYLVGRKLRAENLSRLMLFGTVCFILGLGGFLMSGTNLWMWGAAAAVFTLGEIIYAPGEYMLIDNIAPPGLKAGYFSVQSLGWLGAAFNPMYSGFVLTTLPSWSLFASLMVFAATAYLMMVKGMRVKTVGVMQPE
;
A
#
# COMPACT_ATOMS: atom_id res chain seq x y z
N MET A 1 -0.62 18.79 27.81
CA MET A 1 -1.66 17.94 27.18
C MET A 1 -1.55 18.04 25.66
N LEU A 2 -1.48 16.91 24.93
CA LEU A 2 -1.50 16.90 23.47
C LEU A 2 -2.82 17.49 22.93
N SER A 3 -2.76 18.28 21.85
CA SER A 3 -3.97 18.79 21.23
C SER A 3 -4.89 17.64 20.78
N LYS A 4 -6.19 17.87 20.70
CA LYS A 4 -7.15 16.85 20.26
C LYS A 4 -6.81 16.31 18.83
N LYS A 5 -6.32 17.20 17.94
CA LYS A 5 -5.86 16.81 16.58
C LYS A 5 -4.63 15.89 16.64
N THR A 6 -3.65 16.22 17.48
CA THR A 6 -2.44 15.39 17.65
C THR A 6 -2.78 14.01 18.21
N ARG A 7 -3.71 13.93 19.18
CA ARG A 7 -4.22 12.64 19.69
C ARG A 7 -4.82 11.78 18.59
N SER A 8 -5.70 12.35 17.75
CA SER A 8 -6.33 11.62 16.64
C SER A 8 -5.28 11.11 15.66
N THR A 9 -4.29 11.94 15.31
CA THR A 9 -3.21 11.55 14.38
C THR A 9 -2.37 10.40 14.95
N VAL A 10 -1.96 10.49 16.21
CA VAL A 10 -1.18 9.42 16.87
C VAL A 10 -1.98 8.13 16.99
N ALA A 11 -3.26 8.22 17.37
CA ALA A 11 -4.15 7.07 17.45
C ALA A 11 -4.31 6.38 16.07
N LEU A 12 -4.48 7.14 15.00
CA LEU A 12 -4.63 6.60 13.65
C LEU A 12 -3.32 5.98 13.11
N LEU A 13 -2.17 6.57 13.40
CA LEU A 13 -0.87 6.00 13.02
C LEU A 13 -0.62 4.68 13.76
N GLY A 14 -0.87 4.63 15.06
CA GLY A 14 -0.78 3.40 15.85
C GLY A 14 -1.77 2.33 15.38
N SER A 15 -2.98 2.73 15.01
CA SER A 15 -3.99 1.86 14.42
C SER A 15 -3.54 1.25 13.09
N SER A 16 -2.95 2.07 12.22
CA SER A 16 -2.38 1.63 10.95
C SER A 16 -1.28 0.58 11.15
N LEU A 17 -0.39 0.80 12.12
CA LEU A 17 0.65 -0.17 12.49
C LEU A 17 0.05 -1.50 12.98
N MET A 18 -0.89 -1.44 13.94
CA MET A 18 -1.51 -2.64 14.53
C MET A 18 -2.25 -3.48 13.49
N LEU A 19 -3.05 -2.84 12.63
CA LEU A 19 -3.74 -3.54 11.53
C LEU A 19 -2.75 -4.17 10.55
N THR A 20 -1.63 -3.49 10.27
CA THR A 20 -0.61 -4.01 9.36
C THR A 20 0.18 -5.17 9.97
N ILE A 21 0.47 -5.15 11.28
CA ILE A 21 1.06 -6.30 11.99
C ILE A 21 0.12 -7.52 11.87
N GLY A 22 -1.17 -7.35 12.13
CA GLY A 22 -2.16 -8.41 11.99
C GLY A 22 -2.21 -8.99 10.57
N ARG A 23 -2.22 -8.12 9.55
CA ARG A 23 -2.15 -8.57 8.14
C ARG A 23 -0.84 -9.29 7.83
N GLY A 24 0.29 -8.76 8.25
CA GLY A 24 1.59 -9.39 8.05
C GLY A 24 1.71 -10.75 8.75
N ALA A 25 1.05 -10.91 9.89
CA ALA A 25 1.01 -12.18 10.61
C ALA A 25 0.11 -13.25 9.95
N THR A 26 -0.82 -12.86 9.06
CA THR A 26 -1.80 -13.77 8.46
C THR A 26 -1.61 -13.99 6.97
N LEU A 27 -1.38 -12.91 6.19
CA LEU A 27 -1.34 -12.96 4.73
C LEU A 27 -0.32 -13.96 4.17
N PRO A 28 0.96 -14.00 4.63
CA PRO A 28 1.93 -14.96 4.11
C PRO A 28 1.57 -16.42 4.40
N PHE A 29 0.75 -16.64 5.42
CA PHE A 29 0.36 -17.98 5.88
C PHE A 29 -0.97 -18.46 5.32
N MET A 30 -1.71 -17.62 4.59
CA MET A 30 -2.99 -18.01 4.01
C MET A 30 -2.86 -19.19 3.05
N ALA A 31 -1.79 -19.23 2.25
CA ALA A 31 -1.52 -20.36 1.36
C ALA A 31 -1.33 -21.67 2.16
N ILE A 32 -0.52 -21.61 3.22
CA ILE A 32 -0.28 -22.76 4.11
C ILE A 32 -1.59 -23.18 4.81
N TYR A 33 -2.39 -22.21 5.23
CA TYR A 33 -3.68 -22.47 5.85
C TYR A 33 -4.62 -23.22 4.92
N LEU A 34 -4.78 -22.78 3.67
CA LEU A 34 -5.62 -23.42 2.67
C LEU A 34 -5.11 -24.82 2.30
N ALA A 35 -3.79 -24.97 2.13
CA ALA A 35 -3.18 -26.27 1.84
C ALA A 35 -3.40 -27.28 2.99
N LYS A 36 -3.10 -26.87 4.24
CA LYS A 36 -3.15 -27.77 5.39
C LYS A 36 -4.59 -28.12 5.83
N ARG A 37 -5.53 -27.17 5.75
CA ARG A 37 -6.90 -27.35 6.25
C ARG A 37 -7.84 -27.93 5.23
N PHE A 38 -7.64 -27.63 3.95
CA PHE A 38 -8.58 -28.01 2.87
C PHE A 38 -7.92 -28.83 1.77
N ALA A 39 -6.64 -29.19 1.92
CA ALA A 39 -5.85 -29.98 0.96
C ALA A 39 -5.85 -29.37 -0.46
N MET A 40 -5.93 -28.04 -0.58
CA MET A 40 -5.90 -27.35 -1.87
C MET A 40 -4.53 -27.47 -2.51
N SER A 41 -4.49 -27.65 -3.83
CA SER A 41 -3.29 -27.63 -4.64
C SER A 41 -2.68 -26.20 -4.72
N VAL A 42 -1.41 -26.10 -5.09
CA VAL A 42 -0.72 -24.81 -5.21
C VAL A 42 -1.39 -23.91 -6.23
N ASP A 43 -1.88 -24.47 -7.34
CA ASP A 43 -2.55 -23.72 -8.41
C ASP A 43 -3.93 -23.19 -7.94
N GLU A 44 -4.71 -24.02 -7.27
CA GLU A 44 -5.99 -23.61 -6.68
C GLU A 44 -5.80 -22.48 -5.67
N ILE A 45 -4.77 -22.58 -4.81
CA ILE A 45 -4.43 -21.54 -3.84
C ILE A 45 -4.04 -20.25 -4.55
N GLY A 46 -3.20 -20.33 -5.59
CA GLY A 46 -2.78 -19.17 -6.37
C GLY A 46 -3.97 -18.41 -6.98
N VAL A 47 -4.87 -19.12 -7.63
CA VAL A 47 -6.10 -18.57 -8.22
C VAL A 47 -7.00 -17.96 -7.13
N ALA A 48 -7.19 -18.68 -6.02
CA ALA A 48 -8.05 -18.26 -4.93
C ALA A 48 -7.56 -16.96 -4.27
N LEU A 49 -6.28 -16.89 -3.92
CA LEU A 49 -5.69 -15.70 -3.29
C LEU A 49 -5.69 -14.50 -4.24
N THR A 50 -5.30 -14.68 -5.50
CA THR A 50 -5.32 -13.62 -6.51
C THR A 50 -6.73 -13.09 -6.72
N SER A 51 -7.71 -13.99 -6.86
CA SER A 51 -9.13 -13.61 -7.02
C SER A 51 -9.65 -12.84 -5.82
N ALA A 52 -9.36 -13.30 -4.60
CA ALA A 52 -9.79 -12.64 -3.37
C ALA A 52 -9.14 -11.23 -3.22
N MET A 53 -7.85 -11.11 -3.50
CA MET A 53 -7.15 -9.82 -3.42
C MET A 53 -7.66 -8.84 -4.49
N THR A 54 -7.84 -9.30 -5.71
CA THR A 54 -8.35 -8.49 -6.82
C THR A 54 -9.79 -8.03 -6.54
N ALA A 55 -10.67 -8.94 -6.13
CA ALA A 55 -12.04 -8.60 -5.72
C ALA A 55 -12.04 -7.58 -4.57
N GLY A 56 -11.18 -7.77 -3.56
CA GLY A 56 -11.02 -6.84 -2.45
C GLY A 56 -10.68 -5.42 -2.91
N VAL A 57 -9.79 -5.26 -3.88
CA VAL A 57 -9.43 -3.95 -4.45
C VAL A 57 -10.63 -3.34 -5.19
N PHE A 58 -11.28 -4.09 -6.08
CA PHE A 58 -12.42 -3.57 -6.85
C PHE A 58 -13.60 -3.16 -5.97
N PHE A 59 -13.99 -3.99 -5.00
CA PHE A 59 -15.05 -3.62 -4.06
C PHE A 59 -14.65 -2.44 -3.18
N SER A 60 -13.37 -2.33 -2.80
CA SER A 60 -12.91 -1.18 -2.02
C SER A 60 -13.05 0.15 -2.75
N LEU A 61 -12.93 0.15 -4.08
CA LEU A 61 -13.17 1.35 -4.90
C LEU A 61 -14.60 1.87 -4.70
N ALA A 62 -15.58 1.00 -4.89
CA ALA A 62 -16.99 1.35 -4.73
C ALA A 62 -17.26 1.91 -3.32
N PHE A 63 -16.83 1.20 -2.29
CA PHE A 63 -17.06 1.63 -0.89
C PHE A 63 -16.27 2.89 -0.53
N SER A 64 -15.07 3.08 -1.03
CA SER A 64 -14.26 4.26 -0.70
C SER A 64 -14.80 5.56 -1.31
N VAL A 65 -15.46 5.49 -2.47
CA VAL A 65 -16.13 6.66 -3.09
C VAL A 65 -17.25 7.19 -2.19
N PHE A 66 -17.96 6.32 -1.49
CA PHE A 66 -18.98 6.73 -0.55
C PHE A 66 -18.44 7.35 0.74
N ALA A 67 -17.17 7.10 1.06
CA ALA A 67 -16.59 7.57 2.32
C ALA A 67 -16.57 9.11 2.49
N ASP A 68 -16.56 9.87 1.38
CA ASP A 68 -16.61 11.34 1.43
C ASP A 68 -17.98 11.88 1.85
N ARG A 69 -19.03 11.04 1.80
CA ARG A 69 -20.40 11.40 2.20
C ARG A 69 -20.69 11.16 3.67
N PHE A 70 -19.83 10.39 4.35
CA PHE A 70 -20.04 9.99 5.72
C PHE A 70 -18.96 10.56 6.64
N ASP A 71 -19.27 10.61 7.93
CA ASP A 71 -18.26 10.86 8.97
C ASP A 71 -17.14 9.84 8.84
N LYS A 72 -15.93 10.30 8.53
CA LYS A 72 -14.76 9.44 8.27
C LYS A 72 -14.42 8.54 9.44
N LYS A 73 -14.62 9.00 10.69
CA LYS A 73 -14.44 8.18 11.88
C LYS A 73 -15.40 7.00 11.89
N ARG A 74 -16.70 7.24 11.66
CA ARG A 74 -17.71 6.18 11.63
C ARG A 74 -17.41 5.18 10.52
N TYR A 75 -17.01 5.69 9.36
CA TYR A 75 -16.70 4.85 8.22
C TYR A 75 -15.48 3.95 8.46
N MET A 76 -14.41 4.48 9.08
CA MET A 76 -13.26 3.68 9.52
C MET A 76 -13.65 2.62 10.55
N LEU A 77 -14.53 2.94 11.51
CA LEU A 77 -15.01 1.99 12.51
C LEU A 77 -15.79 0.84 11.88
N ILE A 78 -16.66 1.13 10.90
CA ILE A 78 -17.39 0.09 10.14
C ILE A 78 -16.40 -0.80 9.39
N ALA A 79 -15.43 -0.21 8.68
CA ALA A 79 -14.42 -0.99 7.96
C ALA A 79 -13.63 -1.90 8.90
N ILE A 80 -13.22 -1.42 10.09
CA ILE A 80 -12.51 -2.24 11.08
C ILE A 80 -13.42 -3.32 11.67
N ALA A 81 -14.68 -3.03 11.94
CA ALA A 81 -15.64 -4.04 12.43
C ALA A 81 -15.79 -5.19 11.43
N VAL A 82 -15.91 -4.88 10.13
CA VAL A 82 -15.94 -5.87 9.04
C VAL A 82 -14.62 -6.66 8.97
N PHE A 83 -13.50 -5.99 9.14
CA PHE A 83 -12.16 -6.60 9.17
C PHE A 83 -12.01 -7.59 10.33
N VAL A 84 -12.44 -7.20 11.55
CA VAL A 84 -12.48 -8.09 12.75
C VAL A 84 -13.38 -9.29 12.50
N ALA A 85 -14.61 -9.06 12.00
CA ALA A 85 -15.55 -10.12 11.72
C ALA A 85 -14.98 -11.13 10.70
N GLY A 86 -14.29 -10.66 9.67
CA GLY A 86 -13.62 -11.53 8.70
C GLY A 86 -12.53 -12.40 9.34
N PHE A 87 -11.69 -11.85 10.22
CA PHE A 87 -10.66 -12.63 10.92
C PHE A 87 -11.24 -13.64 11.91
N VAL A 88 -12.34 -13.31 12.57
CA VAL A 88 -13.05 -14.26 13.44
C VAL A 88 -13.72 -15.37 12.61
N ALA A 89 -14.25 -15.02 11.43
CA ALA A 89 -14.98 -15.95 10.59
C ALA A 89 -14.08 -17.00 9.90
N ILE A 90 -12.83 -16.67 9.55
CA ILE A 90 -11.90 -17.60 8.89
C ILE A 90 -11.66 -18.87 9.70
N PRO A 91 -11.30 -18.84 11.01
CA PRO A 91 -11.16 -20.04 11.82
C PRO A 91 -12.44 -20.87 11.95
N LEU A 92 -13.59 -20.23 11.87
CA LEU A 92 -14.91 -20.87 12.01
C LEU A 92 -15.46 -21.41 10.68
N ALA A 93 -14.86 -21.06 9.54
CA ALA A 93 -15.32 -21.49 8.23
C ALA A 93 -15.12 -23.00 8.02
N HIS A 94 -16.13 -23.67 7.45
CA HIS A 94 -16.12 -25.13 7.24
C HIS A 94 -15.65 -25.53 5.84
N ASN A 95 -15.53 -24.60 4.89
CA ASN A 95 -15.06 -24.88 3.55
C ASN A 95 -14.11 -23.78 3.03
N ALA A 96 -13.32 -24.12 2.01
CA ALA A 96 -12.32 -23.20 1.44
C ALA A 96 -12.95 -21.97 0.80
N LEU A 97 -14.12 -22.10 0.16
CA LEU A 97 -14.80 -20.98 -0.50
C LEU A 97 -15.19 -19.88 0.50
N LEU A 98 -15.69 -20.25 1.68
CA LEU A 98 -15.97 -19.28 2.75
C LEU A 98 -14.70 -18.58 3.25
N VAL A 99 -13.61 -19.30 3.40
CA VAL A 99 -12.31 -18.70 3.77
C VAL A 99 -11.86 -17.68 2.72
N ILE A 100 -11.95 -18.03 1.44
CA ILE A 100 -11.58 -17.15 0.32
C ILE A 100 -12.48 -15.91 0.29
N LEU A 101 -13.78 -16.09 0.51
CA LEU A 101 -14.74 -14.97 0.60
C LEU A 101 -14.42 -14.04 1.78
N PHE A 102 -14.19 -14.57 2.97
CA PHE A 102 -13.81 -13.77 4.13
C PHE A 102 -12.45 -13.09 3.92
N PHE A 103 -11.53 -13.74 3.24
CA PHE A 103 -10.26 -13.14 2.88
C PHE A 103 -10.42 -11.96 1.89
N ALA A 104 -11.31 -12.08 0.90
CA ALA A 104 -11.67 -10.97 0.01
C ALA A 104 -12.30 -9.80 0.79
N ILE A 105 -13.20 -10.08 1.73
CA ILE A 105 -13.84 -9.09 2.62
C ILE A 105 -12.78 -8.38 3.49
N ILE A 106 -11.84 -9.10 4.07
CA ILE A 106 -10.73 -8.54 4.86
C ILE A 106 -9.88 -7.59 4.00
N ASN A 107 -9.52 -7.99 2.78
CA ASN A 107 -8.74 -7.14 1.88
C ASN A 107 -9.52 -5.89 1.46
N CYS A 108 -10.80 -6.01 1.16
CA CYS A 108 -11.69 -4.89 0.88
C CYS A 108 -11.74 -3.91 2.08
N ALA A 109 -12.04 -4.42 3.26
CA ALA A 109 -12.17 -3.62 4.48
C ALA A 109 -10.88 -2.87 4.83
N TYR A 110 -9.72 -3.53 4.68
CA TYR A 110 -8.43 -2.88 4.88
C TYR A 110 -8.16 -1.79 3.85
N SER A 111 -8.45 -2.03 2.58
CA SER A 111 -8.27 -1.03 1.52
C SER A 111 -9.14 0.19 1.74
N VAL A 112 -10.40 -0.01 2.15
CA VAL A 112 -11.33 1.07 2.53
C VAL A 112 -10.78 1.84 3.73
N PHE A 113 -10.38 1.17 4.80
CA PHE A 113 -9.77 1.81 5.96
C PHE A 113 -8.56 2.65 5.57
N SER A 114 -7.62 2.09 4.81
CA SER A 114 -6.40 2.77 4.37
C SER A 114 -6.69 4.02 3.54
N THR A 115 -7.68 3.96 2.65
CA THR A 115 -8.10 5.08 1.82
C THR A 115 -8.74 6.20 2.65
N VAL A 116 -9.65 5.85 3.56
CA VAL A 116 -10.33 6.80 4.44
C VAL A 116 -9.36 7.43 5.44
N LEU A 117 -8.37 6.66 5.92
CA LEU A 117 -7.28 7.17 6.77
C LEU A 117 -6.48 8.27 6.07
N LYS A 118 -6.07 8.03 4.82
CA LYS A 118 -5.34 9.03 4.01
C LYS A 118 -6.21 10.28 3.79
N SER A 119 -7.48 10.09 3.46
CA SER A 119 -8.43 11.18 3.30
C SER A 119 -8.63 11.97 4.61
N TYR A 120 -8.70 11.30 5.76
CA TYR A 120 -8.77 11.95 7.06
C TYR A 120 -7.54 12.82 7.32
N PHE A 121 -6.34 12.31 7.07
CA PHE A 121 -5.10 13.10 7.19
C PHE A 121 -5.07 14.28 6.23
N ALA A 122 -5.50 14.07 4.99
CA ALA A 122 -5.55 15.10 3.97
C ALA A 122 -6.50 16.25 4.33
N ASP A 123 -7.62 15.99 5.03
CA ASP A 123 -8.58 17.00 5.45
C ASP A 123 -8.23 17.70 6.78
N THR A 124 -7.59 16.98 7.70
CA THR A 124 -7.39 17.50 9.07
C THR A 124 -6.03 18.14 9.30
N LEU A 125 -5.03 17.81 8.46
CA LEU A 125 -3.65 18.27 8.63
C LEU A 125 -3.36 19.48 7.74
N GLY A 126 -2.55 20.40 8.26
CA GLY A 126 -2.00 21.50 7.46
C GLY A 126 -0.94 20.99 6.46
N VAL A 127 -0.72 21.78 5.40
CA VAL A 127 0.16 21.42 4.26
C VAL A 127 1.53 20.94 4.73
N ALA A 128 2.17 21.64 5.67
CA ALA A 128 3.50 21.29 6.18
C ALA A 128 3.55 19.95 6.95
N ALA A 129 2.42 19.53 7.54
CA ALA A 129 2.36 18.31 8.33
C ALA A 129 2.01 17.07 7.49
N LYS A 130 1.32 17.22 6.34
CA LYS A 130 0.83 16.12 5.52
C LYS A 130 1.93 15.18 5.05
N ALA A 131 2.96 15.72 4.39
CA ALA A 131 4.06 14.92 3.87
C ALA A 131 4.75 14.12 4.98
N ARG A 132 4.96 14.76 6.14
CA ARG A 132 5.55 14.11 7.32
C ARG A 132 4.67 12.99 7.86
N ILE A 133 3.36 13.19 7.95
CA ILE A 133 2.44 12.18 8.48
C ILE A 133 2.25 11.03 7.48
N PHE A 134 2.17 11.31 6.19
CA PHE A 134 2.16 10.26 5.16
C PHE A 134 3.43 9.41 5.19
N SER A 135 4.61 10.04 5.32
CA SER A 135 5.88 9.32 5.48
C SER A 135 5.92 8.48 6.75
N LEU A 136 5.45 9.02 7.87
CA LEU A 136 5.41 8.29 9.14
C LEU A 136 4.42 7.11 9.07
N ASN A 137 3.27 7.29 8.42
CA ASN A 137 2.34 6.19 8.16
C ASN A 137 2.99 5.09 7.31
N TYR A 138 3.74 5.48 6.27
CA TYR A 138 4.47 4.51 5.45
C TYR A 138 5.54 3.76 6.25
N THR A 139 6.27 4.44 7.14
CA THR A 139 7.20 3.78 8.08
C THR A 139 6.48 2.74 8.93
N PHE A 140 5.32 3.08 9.48
CA PHE A 140 4.54 2.15 10.31
C PHE A 140 4.00 0.95 9.52
N LEU A 141 3.62 1.15 8.25
CA LEU A 141 3.28 0.04 7.36
C LEU A 141 4.47 -0.91 7.17
N ASN A 142 5.66 -0.37 6.91
CA ASN A 142 6.87 -1.19 6.75
C ASN A 142 7.27 -1.93 8.05
N ILE A 143 7.17 -1.27 9.19
CA ILE A 143 7.39 -1.93 10.50
C ILE A 143 6.37 -3.07 10.67
N GLY A 144 5.11 -2.84 10.35
CA GLY A 144 4.07 -3.85 10.44
C GLY A 144 4.33 -5.07 9.55
N TRP A 145 4.76 -4.85 8.31
CA TRP A 145 5.15 -5.91 7.39
C TRP A 145 6.46 -6.62 7.80
N THR A 146 7.36 -5.94 8.51
CA THR A 146 8.60 -6.56 9.01
C THR A 146 8.34 -7.42 10.25
N VAL A 147 7.48 -6.94 11.16
CA VAL A 147 7.18 -7.61 12.44
C VAL A 147 6.11 -8.71 12.28
N GLY A 148 5.15 -8.49 11.38
CA GLY A 148 4.01 -9.38 11.23
C GLY A 148 4.38 -10.84 10.91
N PRO A 149 5.15 -11.14 9.84
CA PRO A 149 5.47 -12.51 9.46
C PRO A 149 6.20 -13.31 10.54
N PRO A 150 7.24 -12.79 11.24
CA PRO A 150 7.85 -13.50 12.37
C PRO A 150 6.85 -13.82 13.49
N VAL A 151 5.96 -12.86 13.83
CA VAL A 151 4.90 -13.09 14.83
C VAL A 151 3.94 -14.18 14.35
N GLY A 152 3.53 -14.14 13.08
CA GLY A 152 2.67 -15.16 12.48
C GLY A 152 3.31 -16.55 12.54
N THR A 153 4.61 -16.67 12.21
CA THR A 153 5.37 -17.92 12.29
C THR A 153 5.38 -18.50 13.71
N LEU A 154 5.67 -17.66 14.70
CA LEU A 154 5.65 -18.07 16.11
C LEU A 154 4.26 -18.57 16.56
N LEU A 155 3.21 -17.89 16.14
CA LEU A 155 1.85 -18.26 16.50
C LEU A 155 1.39 -19.57 15.85
N MET A 156 1.85 -19.86 14.64
CA MET A 156 1.53 -21.11 13.96
C MET A 156 2.08 -22.36 14.69
N VAL A 157 3.11 -22.22 15.52
CA VAL A 157 3.60 -23.31 16.38
C VAL A 157 2.53 -23.74 17.39
N TYR A 158 1.71 -22.78 17.87
CA TYR A 158 0.63 -23.05 18.82
C TYR A 158 -0.69 -23.45 18.16
N GLY A 159 -0.82 -23.27 16.84
CA GLY A 159 -1.98 -23.72 16.08
C GLY A 159 -2.24 -22.89 14.82
N LEU A 160 -2.81 -23.55 13.82
CA LEU A 160 -3.04 -23.00 12.49
C LEU A 160 -3.96 -21.75 12.52
N ASN A 161 -4.85 -21.65 13.50
CA ASN A 161 -5.80 -20.54 13.66
C ASN A 161 -5.26 -19.37 14.46
N MET A 162 -4.15 -19.52 15.17
CA MET A 162 -3.64 -18.51 16.11
C MET A 162 -3.30 -17.16 15.48
N PRO A 163 -2.70 -17.08 14.27
CA PRO A 163 -2.46 -15.80 13.60
C PRO A 163 -3.75 -15.02 13.34
N PHE A 164 -4.85 -15.70 13.00
CA PHE A 164 -6.15 -15.06 12.73
C PHE A 164 -6.78 -14.51 14.00
N TRP A 165 -6.70 -15.26 15.12
CA TRP A 165 -7.17 -14.79 16.42
C TRP A 165 -6.39 -13.58 16.93
N LEU A 166 -5.05 -13.57 16.79
CA LEU A 166 -4.26 -12.39 17.09
C LEU A 166 -4.72 -11.18 16.27
N SER A 167 -4.91 -11.38 14.98
CA SER A 167 -5.34 -10.31 14.08
C SER A 167 -6.72 -9.77 14.42
N ALA A 168 -7.64 -10.63 14.83
CA ALA A 168 -8.97 -10.24 15.33
C ALA A 168 -8.84 -9.39 16.62
N VAL A 169 -8.00 -9.82 17.57
CA VAL A 169 -7.80 -9.10 18.85
C VAL A 169 -7.14 -7.74 18.59
N THR A 170 -6.04 -7.68 17.86
CA THR A 170 -5.33 -6.41 17.57
C THR A 170 -6.21 -5.43 16.79
N SER A 171 -7.04 -5.94 15.88
CA SER A 171 -8.00 -5.11 15.14
C SER A 171 -9.15 -4.64 16.03
N GLY A 172 -9.62 -5.48 16.96
CA GLY A 172 -10.60 -5.09 17.98
C GLY A 172 -10.05 -3.98 18.92
N MET A 173 -8.78 -4.09 19.33
CA MET A 173 -8.12 -3.03 20.08
C MET A 173 -8.03 -1.73 19.25
N THR A 174 -7.73 -1.84 17.97
CA THR A 174 -7.72 -0.70 17.03
C THR A 174 -9.10 -0.04 16.95
N PHE A 175 -10.18 -0.82 16.89
CA PHE A 175 -11.55 -0.30 16.94
C PHE A 175 -11.78 0.53 18.20
N MET A 176 -11.38 0.04 19.35
CA MET A 176 -11.52 0.77 20.63
C MET A 176 -10.68 2.06 20.63
N VAL A 177 -9.41 2.01 20.18
CA VAL A 177 -8.53 3.18 20.11
C VAL A 177 -9.14 4.27 19.24
N ILE A 178 -9.63 3.93 18.04
CA ILE A 178 -10.27 4.92 17.15
C ILE A 178 -11.57 5.44 17.74
N SER A 179 -12.39 4.59 18.36
CA SER A 179 -13.66 5.03 18.95
C SER A 179 -13.47 6.08 20.04
N VAL A 180 -12.40 5.93 20.86
CA VAL A 180 -12.14 6.82 21.99
C VAL A 180 -11.33 8.06 21.60
N PHE A 181 -10.25 7.89 20.83
CA PHE A 181 -9.25 8.94 20.63
C PHE A 181 -9.37 9.73 19.33
N VAL A 182 -10.07 9.21 18.31
CA VAL A 182 -10.20 9.89 17.02
C VAL A 182 -11.41 10.82 17.04
N GLN A 183 -11.20 12.05 16.58
CA GLN A 183 -12.27 13.04 16.44
C GLN A 183 -13.12 12.77 15.21
N ARG A 184 -14.40 13.12 15.30
CA ARG A 184 -15.29 13.18 14.13
C ARG A 184 -14.86 14.32 13.22
N VAL A 185 -14.90 14.07 11.93
CA VAL A 185 -14.74 15.08 10.89
C VAL A 185 -16.05 15.07 10.11
N ALA A 186 -16.78 16.17 10.22
CA ALA A 186 -18.04 16.34 9.51
C ALA A 186 -17.81 16.16 8.00
N PRO A 187 -18.75 15.52 7.28
CA PRO A 187 -18.71 15.45 5.84
C PRO A 187 -18.60 16.86 5.24
N ALA A 188 -17.87 17.00 4.14
CA ALA A 188 -17.70 18.31 3.49
C ALA A 188 -19.02 18.94 3.06
N HIS A 189 -20.07 18.13 2.85
CA HIS A 189 -21.42 18.59 2.49
C HIS A 189 -22.19 19.25 3.65
N GLU A 190 -21.86 18.95 4.91
CA GLU A 190 -22.45 19.67 6.06
C GLU A 190 -21.84 21.06 6.26
N GLN A 191 -20.72 21.35 5.61
CA GLN A 191 -20.03 22.64 5.68
C GLN A 191 -20.40 23.59 4.53
N ALA A 192 -21.07 23.08 3.50
CA ALA A 192 -21.60 23.89 2.38
C ALA A 192 -23.12 23.75 2.35
N ASP A 193 -23.83 24.89 2.40
CA ASP A 193 -25.31 24.98 2.28
C ASP A 193 -25.88 24.55 0.91
N SER A 194 -25.18 23.65 0.22
CA SER A 194 -25.58 23.13 -1.10
C SER A 194 -26.07 21.70 -1.03
N PRO A 195 -27.23 21.37 -1.64
CA PRO A 195 -27.76 20.01 -1.65
C PRO A 195 -26.76 19.04 -2.32
N ALA A 196 -26.53 17.93 -1.67
CA ALA A 196 -25.66 16.88 -2.18
C ALA A 196 -26.18 16.36 -3.52
N GLY A 197 -25.50 16.71 -4.61
CA GLY A 197 -25.72 16.08 -5.91
C GLY A 197 -25.40 14.57 -5.87
N PRO A 198 -25.81 13.79 -6.90
CA PRO A 198 -25.49 12.36 -6.98
C PRO A 198 -23.98 12.11 -6.85
N PRO A 199 -23.54 10.89 -6.42
CA PRO A 199 -22.12 10.59 -6.30
C PRO A 199 -21.46 10.81 -7.66
N ALA A 200 -20.85 11.97 -7.83
CA ALA A 200 -20.00 12.17 -8.98
C ALA A 200 -18.79 11.24 -8.77
N LEU A 201 -18.72 10.17 -9.53
CA LEU A 201 -17.42 9.58 -9.85
C LEU A 201 -16.52 10.77 -10.20
N PRO A 202 -15.29 10.85 -9.67
CA PRO A 202 -14.44 12.06 -9.79
C PRO A 202 -13.99 12.37 -11.22
N LEU A 203 -14.82 12.13 -12.22
CA LEU A 203 -14.45 12.03 -13.62
C LEU A 203 -14.59 13.25 -14.54
N PRO A 204 -15.16 14.46 -14.23
CA PRO A 204 -15.17 15.46 -15.30
C PRO A 204 -14.07 16.51 -15.29
N ARG A 205 -13.50 16.94 -14.18
CA ARG A 205 -12.59 18.12 -14.19
C ARG A 205 -11.14 17.92 -13.74
N GLY A 206 -10.80 16.78 -13.14
CA GLY A 206 -9.43 16.39 -12.76
C GLY A 206 -9.08 15.00 -13.25
N ALA A 207 -9.98 14.33 -13.97
CA ALA A 207 -9.88 12.94 -14.38
C ALA A 207 -8.57 12.63 -15.13
N GLN A 208 -8.16 13.51 -16.05
CA GLN A 208 -6.95 13.27 -16.83
C GLN A 208 -5.70 13.31 -15.97
N ARG A 209 -5.60 14.22 -14.99
CA ARG A 209 -4.47 14.26 -14.04
C ARG A 209 -4.46 13.02 -13.15
N LEU A 210 -5.63 12.66 -12.62
CA LEU A 210 -5.80 11.48 -11.76
C LEU A 210 -5.44 10.19 -12.51
N LEU A 211 -5.88 10.05 -13.76
CA LEU A 211 -5.52 8.90 -14.61
C LEU A 211 -4.01 8.80 -14.83
N TRP A 212 -3.32 9.92 -15.12
CA TRP A 212 -1.86 9.91 -15.28
C TRP A 212 -1.16 9.52 -13.97
N PHE A 213 -1.62 10.01 -12.83
CA PHE A 213 -1.03 9.67 -11.54
C PHE A 213 -1.33 8.22 -11.15
N THR A 214 -2.53 7.71 -11.43
CA THR A 214 -2.88 6.29 -11.18
C THR A 214 -2.09 5.35 -12.09
N ALA A 215 -1.91 5.69 -13.36
CA ALA A 215 -1.08 4.91 -14.28
C ALA A 215 0.40 4.94 -13.86
N SER A 216 0.92 6.11 -13.44
CA SER A 216 2.23 6.23 -12.83
C SER A 216 2.37 5.36 -11.58
N ALA A 217 1.38 5.39 -10.70
CA ALA A 217 1.34 4.58 -9.48
C ALA A 217 1.29 3.08 -9.77
N PHE A 218 0.61 2.65 -10.83
CA PHE A 218 0.60 1.25 -11.27
C PHE A 218 2.01 0.78 -11.67
N LEU A 219 2.69 1.52 -12.54
CA LEU A 219 4.06 1.18 -12.95
C LEU A 219 5.04 1.31 -11.79
N GLY A 220 4.92 2.34 -10.95
CA GLY A 220 5.74 2.52 -9.76
C GLY A 220 5.57 1.40 -8.75
N SER A 221 4.34 0.96 -8.50
CA SER A 221 4.04 -0.17 -7.62
C SER A 221 4.52 -1.51 -8.21
N LEU A 222 4.49 -1.67 -9.53
CA LEU A 222 5.05 -2.82 -10.21
C LEU A 222 6.57 -2.87 -9.99
N VAL A 223 7.26 -1.74 -10.07
CA VAL A 223 8.70 -1.63 -9.79
C VAL A 223 8.99 -1.88 -8.31
N ALA A 224 8.29 -1.21 -7.39
CA ALA A 224 8.49 -1.38 -5.96
C ALA A 224 8.14 -2.80 -5.47
N GLY A 225 7.10 -3.42 -6.03
CA GLY A 225 6.72 -4.81 -5.73
C GLY A 225 7.76 -5.85 -6.14
N SER A 226 8.72 -5.48 -7.00
CA SER A 226 9.79 -6.38 -7.46
C SER A 226 10.78 -6.79 -6.37
N PHE A 227 10.82 -6.05 -5.27
CA PHE A 227 11.90 -6.11 -4.31
C PHE A 227 12.14 -7.48 -3.65
N ALA A 228 11.09 -8.19 -3.24
CA ALA A 228 11.27 -9.46 -2.54
C ALA A 228 11.09 -10.68 -3.46
N ILE A 229 10.01 -10.69 -4.23
CA ILE A 229 9.60 -11.88 -4.99
C ILE A 229 10.41 -12.00 -6.29
N CYS A 230 10.55 -10.90 -7.04
CA CYS A 230 11.33 -10.90 -8.28
C CYS A 230 12.80 -11.24 -8.06
N ILE A 231 13.41 -10.72 -7.01
CA ILE A 231 14.81 -11.01 -6.69
C ILE A 231 15.01 -12.51 -6.52
N SER A 232 14.15 -13.17 -5.74
CA SER A 232 14.21 -14.61 -5.56
C SER A 232 14.04 -15.37 -6.88
N GLN A 233 13.04 -15.01 -7.68
CA GLN A 233 12.80 -15.62 -8.99
C GLN A 233 13.98 -15.41 -9.94
N TYR A 234 14.56 -14.21 -9.97
CA TYR A 234 15.73 -13.91 -10.79
C TYR A 234 16.96 -14.74 -10.40
N VAL A 235 17.26 -14.83 -9.11
CA VAL A 235 18.41 -15.61 -8.63
C VAL A 235 18.29 -17.08 -9.00
N LEU A 236 17.07 -17.63 -8.93
CA LEU A 236 16.82 -19.03 -9.32
C LEU A 236 17.06 -19.31 -10.82
N THR A 237 17.22 -18.29 -11.67
CA THR A 237 17.57 -18.50 -13.10
C THR A 237 19.05 -18.82 -13.31
N PHE A 238 19.93 -18.52 -12.35
CA PHE A 238 21.37 -18.73 -12.48
C PHE A 238 22.02 -19.42 -11.26
N SER A 239 21.27 -19.63 -10.18
CA SER A 239 21.76 -20.26 -8.95
C SER A 239 20.66 -21.04 -8.24
N ASP A 240 20.92 -21.47 -7.03
CA ASP A 240 20.04 -22.30 -6.22
C ASP A 240 19.19 -21.50 -5.21
N SER A 241 18.32 -22.22 -4.52
CA SER A 241 17.45 -21.64 -3.49
C SER A 241 18.24 -21.16 -2.25
N ALA A 242 19.42 -21.70 -1.98
CA ALA A 242 20.24 -21.31 -0.83
C ALA A 242 20.79 -19.89 -1.03
N LEU A 243 21.33 -19.58 -2.22
CA LEU A 243 21.77 -18.23 -2.56
C LEU A 243 20.60 -17.25 -2.58
N ALA A 244 19.44 -17.65 -3.14
CA ALA A 244 18.25 -16.81 -3.14
C ALA A 244 17.82 -16.42 -1.71
N GLN A 245 17.83 -17.37 -0.78
CA GLN A 245 17.54 -17.12 0.64
C GLN A 245 18.54 -16.18 1.29
N GLN A 246 19.85 -16.36 1.03
CA GLN A 246 20.91 -15.49 1.55
C GLN A 246 20.75 -14.06 1.04
N ILE A 247 20.45 -13.87 -0.24
CA ILE A 247 20.24 -12.55 -0.84
C ILE A 247 19.02 -11.87 -0.22
N VAL A 248 17.90 -12.56 -0.08
CA VAL A 248 16.69 -12.03 0.56
C VAL A 248 16.96 -11.67 2.03
N ALA A 249 17.74 -12.49 2.73
CA ALA A 249 18.15 -12.24 4.12
C ALA A 249 19.06 -11.01 4.28
N VAL A 250 19.69 -10.52 3.20
CA VAL A 250 20.45 -9.25 3.19
C VAL A 250 19.55 -8.09 2.76
N VAL A 251 18.84 -8.27 1.66
CA VAL A 251 18.09 -7.21 0.98
C VAL A 251 16.93 -6.69 1.84
N LEU A 252 16.14 -7.56 2.47
CA LEU A 252 14.99 -7.16 3.28
C LEU A 252 15.39 -6.39 4.55
N PRO A 253 16.37 -6.82 5.37
CA PRO A 253 16.83 -6.02 6.50
C PRO A 253 17.42 -4.68 6.10
N VAL A 254 18.19 -4.59 5.00
CA VAL A 254 18.71 -3.31 4.49
C VAL A 254 17.57 -2.36 4.17
N ASN A 255 16.55 -2.82 3.46
CA ASN A 255 15.34 -2.02 3.20
C ASN A 255 14.68 -1.57 4.51
N ALA A 256 14.38 -2.49 5.41
CA ALA A 256 13.68 -2.19 6.66
C ALA A 256 14.43 -1.15 7.52
N VAL A 257 15.75 -1.32 7.69
CA VAL A 257 16.61 -0.38 8.45
C VAL A 257 16.59 1.00 7.82
N LEU A 258 16.75 1.10 6.51
CA LEU A 258 16.75 2.39 5.81
C LEU A 258 15.39 3.07 5.87
N VAL A 259 14.30 2.33 5.65
CA VAL A 259 12.94 2.89 5.77
C VAL A 259 12.73 3.43 7.18
N VAL A 260 12.98 2.63 8.21
CA VAL A 260 12.76 3.06 9.61
C VAL A 260 13.63 4.27 9.96
N SER A 261 14.88 4.31 9.52
CA SER A 261 15.83 5.36 9.86
C SER A 261 15.61 6.67 9.09
N LEU A 262 15.31 6.59 7.79
CA LEU A 262 15.34 7.75 6.89
C LEU A 262 13.96 8.27 6.47
N GLN A 263 12.91 7.42 6.53
CA GLN A 263 11.58 7.79 6.03
C GLN A 263 11.04 9.09 6.63
N TYR A 264 11.18 9.25 7.94
CA TYR A 264 10.75 10.46 8.62
C TYR A 264 11.55 11.71 8.21
N LEU A 265 12.87 11.57 8.04
CA LEU A 265 13.75 12.67 7.64
C LEU A 265 13.44 13.13 6.21
N VAL A 266 13.22 12.19 5.31
CA VAL A 266 12.85 12.47 3.91
C VAL A 266 11.46 13.11 3.84
N GLY A 267 10.49 12.58 4.58
CA GLY A 267 9.13 13.12 4.63
C GLY A 267 9.05 14.58 5.07
N ARG A 268 9.96 15.02 5.94
CA ARG A 268 10.06 16.43 6.34
C ARG A 268 10.53 17.37 5.19
N LYS A 269 11.24 16.83 4.21
CA LYS A 269 11.76 17.58 3.07
C LYS A 269 10.82 17.60 1.87
N LEU A 270 9.79 16.71 1.85
CA LEU A 270 8.80 16.67 0.78
C LEU A 270 7.87 17.89 0.87
N ARG A 271 7.87 18.71 -0.17
CA ARG A 271 7.00 19.88 -0.33
C ARG A 271 6.46 19.92 -1.75
N ALA A 272 5.33 20.57 -1.97
CA ALA A 272 4.73 20.70 -3.30
C ALA A 272 5.72 21.29 -4.34
N GLU A 273 6.53 22.29 -3.92
CA GLU A 273 7.47 22.99 -4.81
C GLU A 273 8.65 22.11 -5.26
N ASN A 274 9.08 21.15 -4.44
CA ASN A 274 10.24 20.29 -4.74
C ASN A 274 9.87 18.87 -5.13
N LEU A 275 8.56 18.55 -5.13
CA LEU A 275 8.05 17.19 -5.29
C LEU A 275 8.51 16.55 -6.62
N SER A 276 8.43 17.29 -7.74
CA SER A 276 8.87 16.78 -9.04
C SER A 276 10.36 16.43 -9.07
N ARG A 277 11.21 17.26 -8.44
CA ARG A 277 12.66 17.02 -8.38
C ARG A 277 12.99 15.82 -7.49
N LEU A 278 12.31 15.68 -6.36
CA LEU A 278 12.51 14.55 -5.45
C LEU A 278 12.02 13.25 -6.09
N MET A 279 10.89 13.26 -6.80
CA MET A 279 10.41 12.09 -7.54
C MET A 279 11.37 11.69 -8.67
N LEU A 280 12.00 12.66 -9.36
CA LEU A 280 13.07 12.35 -10.31
C LEU A 280 14.26 11.66 -9.62
N PHE A 281 14.71 12.19 -8.51
CA PHE A 281 15.78 11.57 -7.73
C PHE A 281 15.40 10.16 -7.27
N GLY A 282 14.18 9.96 -6.78
CA GLY A 282 13.67 8.63 -6.42
C GLY A 282 13.65 7.66 -7.59
N THR A 283 13.22 8.12 -8.78
CA THR A 283 13.24 7.32 -10.01
C THR A 283 14.67 6.94 -10.42
N VAL A 284 15.61 7.86 -10.32
CA VAL A 284 17.05 7.59 -10.59
C VAL A 284 17.56 6.53 -9.59
N CYS A 285 17.19 6.63 -8.32
CA CYS A 285 17.55 5.62 -7.31
C CYS A 285 16.96 4.24 -7.65
N PHE A 286 15.71 4.15 -8.12
CA PHE A 286 15.14 2.89 -8.60
C PHE A 286 15.94 2.31 -9.77
N ILE A 287 16.24 3.12 -10.78
CA ILE A 287 17.00 2.68 -11.97
C ILE A 287 18.40 2.20 -11.57
N LEU A 288 19.11 2.96 -10.74
CA LEU A 288 20.44 2.56 -10.27
C LEU A 288 20.41 1.33 -9.39
N GLY A 289 19.43 1.20 -8.51
CA GLY A 289 19.24 0.01 -7.68
C GLY A 289 18.95 -1.24 -8.51
N LEU A 290 18.05 -1.15 -9.50
CA LEU A 290 17.74 -2.25 -10.43
C LEU A 290 18.98 -2.63 -11.28
N GLY A 291 19.74 -1.64 -11.74
CA GLY A 291 21.03 -1.86 -12.42
C GLY A 291 22.06 -2.55 -11.52
N GLY A 292 22.10 -2.15 -10.25
CA GLY A 292 22.91 -2.81 -9.23
C GLY A 292 22.52 -4.27 -9.02
N PHE A 293 21.23 -4.59 -8.94
CA PHE A 293 20.76 -5.98 -8.84
C PHE A 293 21.19 -6.81 -10.05
N LEU A 294 21.11 -6.27 -11.25
CA LEU A 294 21.55 -6.93 -12.47
C LEU A 294 23.04 -7.29 -12.44
N MET A 295 23.87 -6.43 -11.84
CA MET A 295 25.32 -6.60 -11.79
C MET A 295 25.81 -7.39 -10.58
N SER A 296 24.96 -7.69 -9.60
CA SER A 296 25.37 -8.24 -8.30
C SER A 296 25.81 -9.71 -8.36
N GLY A 297 25.34 -10.52 -9.33
CA GLY A 297 25.68 -11.93 -9.45
C GLY A 297 25.53 -12.67 -8.11
N THR A 298 26.61 -13.26 -7.60
CA THR A 298 26.65 -13.97 -6.30
C THR A 298 27.13 -13.11 -5.13
N ASN A 299 27.45 -11.82 -5.37
CA ASN A 299 28.06 -10.96 -4.34
C ASN A 299 26.98 -10.33 -3.45
N LEU A 300 26.85 -10.82 -2.22
CA LEU A 300 25.87 -10.35 -1.23
C LEU A 300 26.03 -8.87 -0.85
N TRP A 301 27.26 -8.34 -0.83
CA TRP A 301 27.50 -6.92 -0.54
C TRP A 301 26.95 -6.01 -1.64
N MET A 302 27.10 -6.42 -2.90
CA MET A 302 26.52 -5.68 -4.03
C MET A 302 25.00 -5.71 -3.99
N TRP A 303 24.38 -6.85 -3.64
CA TRP A 303 22.93 -6.94 -3.40
C TRP A 303 22.48 -6.00 -2.30
N GLY A 304 23.20 -5.94 -1.18
CA GLY A 304 22.92 -5.01 -0.08
C GLY A 304 23.04 -3.53 -0.49
N ALA A 305 24.11 -3.17 -1.21
CA ALA A 305 24.33 -1.82 -1.71
C ALA A 305 23.24 -1.40 -2.72
N ALA A 306 22.92 -2.28 -3.68
CA ALA A 306 21.86 -2.05 -4.65
C ALA A 306 20.48 -1.89 -3.97
N ALA A 307 20.19 -2.72 -2.96
CA ALA A 307 19.00 -2.62 -2.13
C ALA A 307 18.92 -1.27 -1.39
N ALA A 308 20.04 -0.80 -0.85
CA ALA A 308 20.10 0.49 -0.18
C ALA A 308 19.74 1.64 -1.14
N VAL A 309 20.31 1.64 -2.35
CA VAL A 309 20.02 2.66 -3.37
C VAL A 309 18.56 2.58 -3.82
N PHE A 310 18.04 1.38 -4.09
CA PHE A 310 16.63 1.16 -4.45
C PHE A 310 15.67 1.69 -3.38
N THR A 311 15.97 1.40 -2.11
CA THR A 311 15.15 1.83 -0.97
C THR A 311 15.10 3.36 -0.84
N LEU A 312 16.17 4.10 -1.18
CA LEU A 312 16.11 5.56 -1.22
C LEU A 312 15.04 6.05 -2.22
N GLY A 313 14.87 5.36 -3.34
CA GLY A 313 13.78 5.62 -4.28
C GLY A 313 12.41 5.39 -3.64
N GLU A 314 12.22 4.27 -2.98
CA GLU A 314 10.97 3.87 -2.32
C GLU A 314 10.53 4.86 -1.23
N ILE A 315 11.47 5.29 -0.38
CA ILE A 315 11.25 6.24 0.71
C ILE A 315 10.68 7.59 0.21
N ILE A 316 11.05 7.99 -0.99
CA ILE A 316 10.56 9.22 -1.62
C ILE A 316 9.25 8.97 -2.35
N TYR A 317 9.18 7.86 -3.10
CA TYR A 317 8.12 7.59 -4.06
C TYR A 317 6.77 7.41 -3.37
N ALA A 318 6.68 6.57 -2.35
CA ALA A 318 5.43 6.25 -1.69
C ALA A 318 4.71 7.47 -1.06
N PRO A 319 5.35 8.30 -0.20
CA PRO A 319 4.69 9.49 0.31
C PRO A 319 4.53 10.58 -0.77
N GLY A 320 5.40 10.61 -1.77
CA GLY A 320 5.31 11.52 -2.91
C GLY A 320 4.03 11.29 -3.72
N GLU A 321 3.67 10.05 -4.01
CA GLU A 321 2.40 9.72 -4.67
C GLU A 321 1.18 10.22 -3.88
N TYR A 322 1.18 10.07 -2.57
CA TYR A 322 0.07 10.58 -1.74
C TYR A 322 -0.04 12.10 -1.79
N MET A 323 1.10 12.80 -1.82
CA MET A 323 1.14 14.25 -1.97
C MET A 323 0.62 14.70 -3.33
N LEU A 324 0.93 13.99 -4.41
CA LEU A 324 0.41 14.27 -5.75
C LEU A 324 -1.11 14.22 -5.79
N ILE A 325 -1.70 13.19 -5.19
CA ILE A 325 -3.16 13.03 -5.14
C ILE A 325 -3.80 14.09 -4.24
N ASP A 326 -3.24 14.36 -3.06
CA ASP A 326 -3.75 15.40 -2.17
C ASP A 326 -3.78 16.78 -2.83
N ASN A 327 -2.77 17.09 -3.66
CA ASN A 327 -2.65 18.38 -4.35
C ASN A 327 -3.70 18.58 -5.46
N ILE A 328 -4.25 17.50 -6.03
CA ILE A 328 -5.27 17.61 -7.10
C ILE A 328 -6.69 17.32 -6.62
N ALA A 329 -6.82 16.68 -5.47
CA ALA A 329 -8.12 16.27 -4.94
C ALA A 329 -8.89 17.46 -4.35
N PRO A 330 -10.10 17.79 -4.86
CA PRO A 330 -10.93 18.82 -4.29
C PRO A 330 -11.32 18.51 -2.84
N PRO A 331 -11.59 19.56 -2.02
CA PRO A 331 -12.20 19.34 -0.72
C PRO A 331 -13.50 18.52 -0.85
N GLY A 332 -13.68 17.53 0.03
CA GLY A 332 -14.84 16.63 0.01
C GLY A 332 -14.82 15.48 -0.98
N LEU A 333 -13.80 15.37 -1.86
CA LEU A 333 -13.64 14.26 -2.80
C LEU A 333 -12.31 13.50 -2.61
N LYS A 334 -11.60 13.75 -1.52
CA LYS A 334 -10.27 13.18 -1.29
C LYS A 334 -10.27 11.66 -1.17
N ALA A 335 -11.26 11.07 -0.52
CA ALA A 335 -11.38 9.63 -0.42
C ALA A 335 -11.59 8.98 -1.80
N GLY A 336 -12.44 9.58 -2.65
CA GLY A 336 -12.62 9.14 -4.03
C GLY A 336 -11.33 9.18 -4.85
N TYR A 337 -10.54 10.25 -4.73
CA TYR A 337 -9.26 10.39 -5.44
C TYR A 337 -8.21 9.37 -4.95
N PHE A 338 -8.07 9.19 -3.65
CA PHE A 338 -7.20 8.14 -3.09
C PHE A 338 -7.69 6.73 -3.42
N SER A 339 -8.99 6.54 -3.54
CA SER A 339 -9.58 5.26 -3.98
C SER A 339 -9.14 4.91 -5.41
N VAL A 340 -9.29 5.85 -6.34
CA VAL A 340 -8.83 5.65 -7.74
C VAL A 340 -7.31 5.42 -7.79
N GLN A 341 -6.53 6.20 -7.04
CA GLN A 341 -5.07 6.02 -6.96
C GLN A 341 -4.70 4.63 -6.42
N SER A 342 -5.51 4.05 -5.53
CA SER A 342 -5.24 2.71 -4.97
C SER A 342 -5.28 1.59 -6.02
N LEU A 343 -5.87 1.81 -7.22
CA LEU A 343 -5.70 0.91 -8.37
C LEU A 343 -4.24 0.76 -8.79
N GLY A 344 -3.40 1.74 -8.51
CA GLY A 344 -1.96 1.63 -8.72
C GLY A 344 -1.34 0.43 -8.01
N TRP A 345 -1.86 0.02 -6.85
CA TRP A 345 -1.38 -1.16 -6.12
C TRP A 345 -1.57 -2.48 -6.86
N LEU A 346 -2.44 -2.53 -7.88
CA LEU A 346 -2.52 -3.69 -8.77
C LEU A 346 -1.21 -3.95 -9.49
N GLY A 347 -0.36 -2.94 -9.71
CA GLY A 347 0.98 -3.12 -10.26
C GLY A 347 1.84 -4.07 -9.41
N ALA A 348 1.86 -3.88 -8.09
CA ALA A 348 2.58 -4.76 -7.18
C ALA A 348 1.98 -6.19 -7.14
N ALA A 349 0.65 -6.30 -7.22
CA ALA A 349 -0.03 -7.60 -7.27
C ALA A 349 0.25 -8.35 -8.59
N PHE A 350 0.44 -7.62 -9.69
CA PHE A 350 0.75 -8.17 -11.00
C PHE A 350 2.23 -8.55 -11.17
N ASN A 351 3.12 -7.98 -10.35
CA ASN A 351 4.56 -8.13 -10.48
C ASN A 351 5.04 -9.60 -10.50
N PRO A 352 4.59 -10.52 -9.61
CA PRO A 352 5.07 -11.91 -9.62
C PRO A 352 4.73 -12.65 -10.91
N MET A 353 3.55 -12.38 -11.50
CA MET A 353 3.15 -12.96 -12.78
C MET A 353 4.00 -12.39 -13.92
N TYR A 354 4.21 -11.08 -13.91
CA TYR A 354 5.05 -10.40 -14.89
C TYR A 354 6.49 -10.92 -14.87
N SER A 355 7.10 -10.99 -13.68
CA SER A 355 8.48 -11.50 -13.55
C SER A 355 8.59 -12.97 -13.94
N GLY A 356 7.65 -13.81 -13.54
CA GLY A 356 7.60 -15.21 -13.97
C GLY A 356 7.57 -15.34 -15.49
N PHE A 357 6.66 -14.59 -16.16
CA PHE A 357 6.58 -14.58 -17.63
C PHE A 357 7.88 -14.12 -18.29
N VAL A 358 8.47 -13.00 -17.84
CA VAL A 358 9.71 -12.48 -18.43
C VAL A 358 10.87 -13.46 -18.25
N LEU A 359 11.02 -14.05 -17.06
CA LEU A 359 12.13 -14.95 -16.75
C LEU A 359 12.02 -16.32 -17.46
N THR A 360 10.82 -16.72 -17.88
CA THR A 360 10.62 -17.98 -18.64
C THR A 360 10.69 -17.79 -20.14
N THR A 361 10.40 -16.59 -20.66
CA THR A 361 10.30 -16.35 -22.11
C THR A 361 11.44 -15.53 -22.70
N LEU A 362 12.14 -14.74 -21.86
CA LEU A 362 13.20 -13.82 -22.27
C LEU A 362 14.49 -14.07 -21.45
N PRO A 363 15.65 -13.56 -21.90
CA PRO A 363 16.87 -13.62 -21.10
C PRO A 363 16.66 -12.95 -19.73
N SER A 364 17.21 -13.51 -18.66
CA SER A 364 16.93 -13.09 -17.28
C SER A 364 17.22 -11.60 -17.00
N TRP A 365 18.21 -11.00 -17.66
CA TRP A 365 18.52 -9.58 -17.54
C TRP A 365 17.36 -8.66 -17.98
N SER A 366 16.48 -9.16 -18.87
CA SER A 366 15.32 -8.42 -19.38
C SER A 366 14.35 -8.01 -18.30
N LEU A 367 14.31 -8.74 -17.16
CA LEU A 367 13.46 -8.40 -16.04
C LEU A 367 13.83 -7.03 -15.46
N PHE A 368 15.06 -6.85 -15.04
CA PHE A 368 15.49 -5.57 -14.45
C PHE A 368 15.53 -4.45 -15.51
N ALA A 369 15.93 -4.75 -16.74
CA ALA A 369 15.91 -3.78 -17.83
C ALA A 369 14.50 -3.22 -18.08
N SER A 370 13.49 -4.08 -18.14
CA SER A 370 12.10 -3.65 -18.32
C SER A 370 11.56 -2.88 -17.10
N LEU A 371 11.93 -3.28 -15.89
CA LEU A 371 11.56 -2.54 -14.66
C LEU A 371 12.19 -1.13 -14.63
N MET A 372 13.43 -0.95 -15.12
CA MET A 372 14.04 0.38 -15.28
C MET A 372 13.24 1.24 -16.28
N VAL A 373 12.80 0.65 -17.40
CA VAL A 373 11.94 1.35 -18.37
C VAL A 373 10.60 1.73 -17.74
N PHE A 374 10.01 0.83 -16.95
CA PHE A 374 8.76 1.14 -16.22
C PHE A 374 8.94 2.25 -15.19
N ALA A 375 10.06 2.27 -14.46
CA ALA A 375 10.36 3.35 -13.52
C ALA A 375 10.46 4.71 -14.23
N ALA A 376 11.18 4.77 -15.37
CA ALA A 376 11.29 5.97 -16.18
C ALA A 376 9.93 6.40 -16.75
N THR A 377 9.15 5.45 -17.26
CA THR A 377 7.81 5.70 -17.83
C THR A 377 6.85 6.21 -16.74
N ALA A 378 6.88 5.63 -15.55
CA ALA A 378 6.10 6.09 -14.39
C ALA A 378 6.39 7.57 -14.09
N TYR A 379 7.66 7.96 -14.06
CA TYR A 379 8.04 9.36 -13.86
C TYR A 379 7.54 10.27 -14.98
N LEU A 380 7.66 9.86 -16.24
CA LEU A 380 7.17 10.64 -17.38
C LEU A 380 5.64 10.83 -17.33
N MET A 381 4.90 9.79 -17.00
CA MET A 381 3.44 9.87 -16.78
C MET A 381 3.08 10.83 -15.66
N MET A 382 3.83 10.78 -14.55
CA MET A 382 3.65 11.70 -13.43
C MET A 382 3.89 13.15 -13.86
N VAL A 383 4.99 13.44 -14.56
CA VAL A 383 5.30 14.79 -15.07
C VAL A 383 4.20 15.25 -16.05
N LYS A 384 3.72 14.36 -16.92
CA LYS A 384 2.60 14.67 -17.82
C LYS A 384 1.34 15.02 -17.03
N GLY A 385 1.02 14.26 -15.99
CA GLY A 385 -0.10 14.57 -15.08
C GLY A 385 0.05 15.93 -14.39
N MET A 386 1.26 16.30 -13.98
CA MET A 386 1.52 17.62 -13.38
C MET A 386 1.33 18.78 -14.36
N ARG A 387 1.63 18.58 -15.64
CA ARG A 387 1.56 19.59 -16.70
C ARG A 387 0.15 19.79 -17.28
N VAL A 388 -0.77 18.86 -17.07
CA VAL A 388 -2.15 19.00 -17.51
C VAL A 388 -2.76 20.22 -16.81
N LYS A 389 -3.13 21.25 -17.59
CA LYS A 389 -3.78 22.46 -17.07
C LYS A 389 -5.16 22.09 -16.51
N THR A 390 -5.44 22.51 -15.30
CA THR A 390 -6.84 22.56 -14.78
C THR A 390 -7.56 23.60 -15.63
N VAL A 391 -8.52 23.15 -16.44
CA VAL A 391 -9.45 24.08 -17.11
C VAL A 391 -10.15 24.86 -15.99
N GLY A 392 -10.01 26.17 -16.02
CA GLY A 392 -10.23 27.08 -14.92
C GLY A 392 -11.54 26.87 -14.18
N VAL A 393 -11.44 26.93 -12.87
CA VAL A 393 -12.52 27.43 -12.03
C VAL A 393 -12.63 28.92 -12.37
N MET A 394 -13.65 29.36 -13.11
CA MET A 394 -14.09 30.76 -13.06
C MET A 394 -14.29 31.05 -11.57
N GLN A 395 -13.48 31.92 -11.00
CA GLN A 395 -13.82 32.59 -9.76
C GLN A 395 -15.11 33.39 -10.09
N PRO A 396 -16.17 33.21 -9.33
CA PRO A 396 -17.25 34.19 -9.41
C PRO A 396 -16.69 35.54 -8.95
N GLU A 397 -16.87 36.55 -9.79
CA GLU A 397 -16.61 37.97 -9.47
C GLU A 397 -17.39 38.43 -8.25
#